data_a0948e26fabb8952e7db87f1e669b1be
#
_entry.id   a0948e26fabb8952e7db87f1e669b1be
#
_cell.length_a   1.000
_cell.length_b   1.000
_cell.length_c   1.000
_cell.angle_alpha   90.00
_cell.angle_beta   90.00
_cell.angle_gamma   90.00
#
_symmetry.space_group_name_H-M   'P 1'
#
loop_
_entity.id
_entity.type
_entity.pdbx_description
1 polymer ?
#
loop_
_entity_poly.entity_id
_entity_poly.type
_entity_poly.pdbx_seq_one_letter_code
_entity_poly.pdbx_strand_id
1 'polypeptide(L)'
;MDKITVSSLPIKDVISDIAHELNTGYDKNCGIFKLKIPENIGHGTISGIDFDNGLGLIYYDCTFKKDMTIEYSVDQIHPVKFLFSIDGDIQHSFINESKWHRISKYKNAIVASAAHHGHRIRFTANERLVYISLELDRRKFQSKILCEPVTIAKSWRDMLNDITAKNVFYHDGFYSLALSNIIGEWDKYSEGDWLRTLHLEAIAYKILVLQITQFQDDLKSEGTKTMLRKSEMNQMLKAISIIEENLEDLPTIEEIAATVGLNANKLQQGFKEILGKTVNNFITEKRLENSRMLLINTDYTLSAITSIIGYKSHSYFSKKFQETYGLLPSEFRKISQRTTVHPDDFKKS
;
A
#
# COMPACT_ATOMS: atom_id res chain seq x y z
N MET A 1 24.97 5.65 -2.09
CA MET A 1 23.70 5.40 -1.42
C MET A 1 23.28 6.69 -0.74
N ASP A 2 22.19 7.26 -1.16
CA ASP A 2 21.74 8.52 -0.61
C ASP A 2 20.92 8.27 0.67
N LYS A 3 21.00 9.19 1.64
CA LYS A 3 20.37 9.06 2.95
C LYS A 3 19.50 10.29 3.23
N ILE A 4 18.30 10.05 3.72
CA ILE A 4 17.40 11.06 4.29
C ILE A 4 17.32 10.82 5.79
N THR A 5 17.46 11.84 6.60
CA THR A 5 17.31 11.75 8.05
C THR A 5 16.01 12.42 8.48
N VAL A 6 15.19 11.69 9.21
CA VAL A 6 13.95 12.18 9.83
C VAL A 6 14.19 12.22 11.34
N SER A 7 14.05 13.41 11.91
CA SER A 7 14.31 13.67 13.35
C SER A 7 13.06 14.09 14.12
N SER A 8 11.93 14.19 13.46
CA SER A 8 10.69 14.76 14.01
C SER A 8 9.53 13.78 14.06
N LEU A 9 8.56 14.07 14.91
CA LEU A 9 7.21 13.51 15.00
C LEU A 9 6.26 14.69 15.28
N PRO A 10 5.00 14.64 14.90
CA PRO A 10 4.23 13.58 14.23
C PRO A 10 4.46 13.54 12.71
N ILE A 11 3.60 12.82 11.97
CA ILE A 11 3.76 12.58 10.52
C ILE A 11 3.91 13.87 9.70
N LYS A 12 3.20 14.95 10.07
CA LYS A 12 3.36 16.24 9.39
C LYS A 12 4.82 16.70 9.41
N ASP A 13 5.50 16.54 10.54
CA ASP A 13 6.88 16.96 10.71
C ASP A 13 7.83 15.95 10.05
N VAL A 14 7.48 14.65 10.02
CA VAL A 14 8.16 13.63 9.19
C VAL A 14 8.17 14.03 7.71
N ILE A 15 7.02 14.43 7.16
CA ILE A 15 6.93 14.88 5.76
C ILE A 15 7.75 16.17 5.54
N SER A 16 7.75 17.08 6.52
CA SER A 16 8.56 18.30 6.50
C SER A 16 10.06 17.97 6.46
N ASP A 17 10.54 17.06 7.32
CA ASP A 17 11.95 16.64 7.33
C ASP A 17 12.35 16.01 5.99
N ILE A 18 11.54 15.10 5.45
CA ILE A 18 11.79 14.49 4.14
C ILE A 18 11.84 15.55 3.04
N ALA A 19 10.91 16.50 3.03
CA ALA A 19 10.89 17.59 2.05
C ALA A 19 12.15 18.47 2.13
N HIS A 20 12.59 18.80 3.35
CA HIS A 20 13.80 19.54 3.60
C HIS A 20 15.06 18.81 3.06
N GLU A 21 15.22 17.54 3.40
CA GLU A 21 16.35 16.71 2.95
C GLU A 21 16.38 16.51 1.43
N LEU A 22 15.20 16.46 0.79
CA LEU A 22 15.06 16.40 -0.68
C LEU A 22 15.14 17.75 -1.36
N ASN A 23 15.29 18.85 -0.59
CA ASN A 23 15.28 20.21 -1.08
C ASN A 23 14.04 20.51 -1.95
N THR A 24 12.87 20.15 -1.45
CA THR A 24 11.56 20.35 -2.09
C THR A 24 10.54 20.91 -1.11
N GLY A 25 9.38 21.34 -1.61
CA GLY A 25 8.22 21.71 -0.79
C GLY A 25 7.24 20.56 -0.62
N TYR A 26 6.23 20.79 0.21
CA TYR A 26 5.06 19.93 0.31
C TYR A 26 3.78 20.75 0.36
N ASP A 27 2.70 20.17 -0.15
CA ASP A 27 1.36 20.75 -0.10
C ASP A 27 0.60 20.24 1.13
N LYS A 28 -0.32 21.07 1.64
CA LYS A 28 -1.25 20.68 2.71
C LYS A 28 -2.68 20.90 2.24
N ASN A 29 -3.47 19.83 2.21
CA ASN A 29 -4.87 19.90 1.85
C ASN A 29 -5.71 18.97 2.74
N CYS A 30 -6.74 19.50 3.42
CA CYS A 30 -7.62 18.76 4.33
C CYS A 30 -6.87 17.86 5.33
N GLY A 31 -5.75 18.35 5.91
CA GLY A 31 -4.94 17.60 6.87
C GLY A 31 -3.97 16.59 6.25
N ILE A 32 -4.02 16.37 4.95
CA ILE A 32 -3.08 15.52 4.21
C ILE A 32 -1.89 16.39 3.78
N PHE A 33 -0.69 15.92 4.08
CA PHE A 33 0.58 16.51 3.66
C PHE A 33 1.12 15.67 2.50
N LYS A 34 1.48 16.30 1.37
CA LYS A 34 1.94 15.61 0.18
C LYS A 34 3.16 16.30 -0.40
N LEU A 35 4.24 15.57 -0.58
CA LEU A 35 5.42 16.02 -1.29
C LEU A 35 5.58 15.29 -2.62
N LYS A 36 6.12 15.96 -3.62
CA LYS A 36 6.52 15.39 -4.90
C LYS A 36 8.03 15.14 -4.88
N ILE A 37 8.46 13.95 -5.25
CA ILE A 37 9.89 13.63 -5.38
C ILE A 37 10.50 14.46 -6.50
N PRO A 38 11.59 15.21 -6.25
CA PRO A 38 12.26 16.00 -7.29
C PRO A 38 12.78 15.12 -8.44
N GLU A 39 12.66 15.62 -9.67
CA GLU A 39 12.99 14.85 -10.88
C GLU A 39 14.48 14.43 -10.96
N ASN A 40 15.39 15.19 -10.36
CA ASN A 40 16.80 14.81 -10.28
C ASN A 40 17.06 13.62 -9.33
N ILE A 41 16.17 13.37 -8.36
CA ILE A 41 16.27 12.31 -7.35
C ILE A 41 15.42 11.09 -7.76
N GLY A 42 14.23 11.32 -8.34
CA GLY A 42 13.30 10.28 -8.70
C GLY A 42 12.01 10.82 -9.29
N HIS A 43 10.92 10.11 -9.07
CA HIS A 43 9.56 10.56 -9.39
C HIS A 43 8.53 9.91 -8.46
N GLY A 44 7.32 10.48 -8.45
CA GLY A 44 6.25 10.02 -7.58
C GLY A 44 6.02 10.93 -6.38
N THR A 45 5.32 10.42 -5.36
CA THR A 45 4.88 11.21 -4.21
C THR A 45 5.02 10.44 -2.90
N ILE A 46 5.17 11.20 -1.81
CA ILE A 46 5.03 10.70 -0.44
C ILE A 46 3.92 11.54 0.20
N SER A 47 2.93 10.88 0.79
CA SER A 47 1.80 11.54 1.45
C SER A 47 1.67 11.07 2.89
N GLY A 48 1.23 11.95 3.78
CA GLY A 48 1.04 11.61 5.18
C GLY A 48 -0.13 12.32 5.81
N ILE A 49 -0.74 11.70 6.80
CA ILE A 49 -1.84 12.26 7.59
C ILE A 49 -1.76 11.74 9.02
N ASP A 50 -1.99 12.65 9.99
CA ASP A 50 -2.18 12.33 11.41
C ASP A 50 -3.65 12.36 11.76
N PHE A 51 -4.09 11.43 12.61
CA PHE A 51 -5.44 11.40 13.19
C PHE A 51 -5.37 11.66 14.70
N ASP A 52 -6.41 12.28 15.24
CA ASP A 52 -6.44 12.71 16.66
C ASP A 52 -6.39 11.54 17.67
N ASN A 53 -6.69 10.33 17.20
CA ASN A 53 -6.74 9.10 17.99
C ASN A 53 -5.37 8.40 18.20
N GLY A 54 -4.28 9.02 17.77
CA GLY A 54 -2.93 8.44 17.85
C GLY A 54 -2.57 7.50 16.71
N LEU A 55 -3.39 7.44 15.68
CA LEU A 55 -3.04 6.78 14.42
C LEU A 55 -2.53 7.81 13.41
N GLY A 56 -1.74 7.34 12.47
CA GLY A 56 -1.31 8.11 11.32
C GLY A 56 -0.94 7.19 10.16
N LEU A 57 -0.97 7.72 8.96
CA LEU A 57 -0.64 7.00 7.74
C LEU A 57 0.42 7.74 6.95
N ILE A 58 1.44 7.03 6.47
CA ILE A 58 2.36 7.52 5.45
C ILE A 58 2.25 6.59 4.24
N TYR A 59 1.99 7.15 3.07
CA TYR A 59 1.85 6.43 1.82
C TYR A 59 2.92 6.88 0.84
N TYR A 60 3.67 5.93 0.32
CA TYR A 60 4.70 6.11 -0.68
C TYR A 60 4.23 5.51 -2.00
N ASP A 61 4.27 6.29 -3.06
CA ASP A 61 4.18 5.84 -4.45
C ASP A 61 5.27 6.57 -5.23
N CYS A 62 6.44 5.98 -5.27
CA CYS A 62 7.63 6.65 -5.79
C CYS A 62 8.66 5.66 -6.36
N THR A 63 9.58 6.23 -7.14
CA THR A 63 10.78 5.56 -7.65
C THR A 63 11.97 6.48 -7.44
N PHE A 64 13.03 5.98 -6.82
CA PHE A 64 14.30 6.70 -6.67
C PHE A 64 15.28 6.29 -7.75
N LYS A 65 16.06 7.25 -8.30
CA LYS A 65 17.09 6.97 -9.32
C LYS A 65 18.33 6.25 -8.76
N LYS A 66 18.54 6.35 -7.43
CA LYS A 66 19.63 5.69 -6.70
C LYS A 66 19.07 4.99 -5.47
N ASP A 67 19.81 4.02 -4.94
CA ASP A 67 19.48 3.43 -3.65
C ASP A 67 19.32 4.53 -2.60
N MET A 68 18.17 4.52 -1.92
CA MET A 68 17.83 5.52 -0.91
C MET A 68 17.62 4.84 0.43
N THR A 69 18.08 5.47 1.51
CA THR A 69 17.73 5.06 2.87
C THR A 69 17.08 6.21 3.61
N ILE A 70 15.91 5.98 4.17
CA ILE A 70 15.29 6.90 5.13
C ILE A 70 15.58 6.37 6.53
N GLU A 71 16.23 7.19 7.34
CA GLU A 71 16.57 6.91 8.73
C GLU A 71 15.71 7.77 9.66
N TYR A 72 14.89 7.12 10.48
CA TYR A 72 14.04 7.75 11.48
C TYR A 72 14.76 7.69 12.83
N SER A 73 15.34 8.82 13.24
CA SER A 73 16.12 8.96 14.48
C SER A 73 15.57 10.12 15.28
N VAL A 74 14.57 9.87 16.13
CA VAL A 74 13.96 10.90 16.98
C VAL A 74 14.28 10.64 18.44
N ASP A 75 14.48 11.71 19.23
CA ASP A 75 14.72 11.66 20.67
C ASP A 75 13.44 11.38 21.48
N GLN A 76 12.39 10.95 20.81
CA GLN A 76 11.10 10.61 21.39
C GLN A 76 10.81 9.12 21.24
N ILE A 77 9.71 8.67 21.84
CA ILE A 77 9.25 7.30 21.67
C ILE A 77 8.66 7.17 20.28
N HIS A 78 9.29 6.32 19.46
CA HIS A 78 8.78 5.99 18.14
C HIS A 78 7.41 5.31 18.20
N PRO A 79 6.48 5.63 17.28
CA PRO A 79 5.25 4.88 17.12
C PRO A 79 5.53 3.42 16.73
N VAL A 80 4.59 2.55 17.04
CA VAL A 80 4.57 1.22 16.42
C VAL A 80 4.23 1.40 14.96
N LYS A 81 5.02 0.78 14.08
CA LYS A 81 4.82 0.86 12.63
C LYS A 81 4.28 -0.46 12.10
N PHE A 82 3.19 -0.37 11.37
CA PHE A 82 2.61 -1.46 10.60
C PHE A 82 2.96 -1.22 9.14
N LEU A 83 3.97 -1.92 8.68
CA LEU A 83 4.53 -1.77 7.34
C LEU A 83 3.86 -2.74 6.38
N PHE A 84 3.49 -2.29 5.20
CA PHE A 84 2.95 -3.15 4.16
C PHE A 84 3.41 -2.67 2.77
N SER A 85 4.03 -3.58 2.00
CA SER A 85 4.41 -3.30 0.62
C SER A 85 3.32 -3.76 -0.33
N ILE A 86 2.84 -2.85 -1.19
CA ILE A 86 1.84 -3.12 -2.23
C ILE A 86 2.54 -3.46 -3.53
N ASP A 87 3.62 -2.74 -3.85
CA ASP A 87 4.44 -2.97 -5.04
C ASP A 87 5.90 -2.67 -4.72
N GLY A 88 6.81 -3.46 -5.28
CA GLY A 88 8.24 -3.43 -4.95
C GLY A 88 8.55 -4.02 -3.58
N ASP A 89 9.84 -4.06 -3.26
CA ASP A 89 10.36 -4.59 -2.01
C ASP A 89 11.03 -3.47 -1.20
N ILE A 90 10.83 -3.49 0.11
CA ILE A 90 11.56 -2.64 1.05
C ILE A 90 12.41 -3.48 1.98
N GLN A 91 13.45 -2.86 2.54
CA GLN A 91 14.25 -3.46 3.60
C GLN A 91 14.15 -2.58 4.85
N HIS A 92 13.86 -3.21 5.98
CA HIS A 92 13.80 -2.57 7.29
C HIS A 92 14.96 -3.03 8.17
N SER A 93 15.50 -2.11 8.96
CA SER A 93 16.47 -2.40 10.02
C SER A 93 16.26 -1.45 11.19
N PHE A 94 16.60 -1.86 12.40
CA PHE A 94 16.78 -0.91 13.50
C PHE A 94 18.14 -0.22 13.40
N ILE A 95 18.24 1.02 13.86
CA ILE A 95 19.51 1.82 13.67
C ILE A 95 20.73 1.12 14.25
N ASN A 96 20.58 0.47 15.41
CA ASN A 96 21.69 -0.19 16.12
C ASN A 96 21.87 -1.68 15.72
N GLU A 97 21.20 -2.12 14.66
CA GLU A 97 21.34 -3.49 14.16
C GLU A 97 21.98 -3.50 12.78
N SER A 98 22.79 -4.54 12.50
CA SER A 98 23.35 -4.79 11.17
C SER A 98 22.39 -5.59 10.29
N LYS A 99 21.38 -6.24 10.88
CA LYS A 99 20.43 -7.11 10.19
C LYS A 99 19.40 -6.28 9.44
N TRP A 100 19.19 -6.65 8.17
CA TRP A 100 18.14 -6.12 7.33
C TRP A 100 17.06 -7.17 7.10
N HIS A 101 15.80 -6.77 7.27
CA HIS A 101 14.64 -7.60 7.05
C HIS A 101 13.97 -7.17 5.76
N ARG A 102 13.82 -8.09 4.81
CA ARG A 102 13.15 -7.83 3.53
C ARG A 102 11.65 -7.98 3.69
N ILE A 103 10.91 -6.95 3.32
CA ILE A 103 9.46 -6.94 3.23
C ILE A 103 9.12 -6.88 1.75
N SER A 104 8.77 -8.03 1.18
CA SER A 104 8.49 -8.17 -0.25
C SER A 104 7.06 -7.72 -0.58
N LYS A 105 6.78 -7.53 -1.86
CA LYS A 105 5.44 -7.23 -2.38
C LYS A 105 4.36 -8.09 -1.69
N TYR A 106 3.30 -7.46 -1.21
CA TYR A 106 2.18 -8.01 -0.43
C TYR A 106 2.53 -8.58 0.95
N LYS A 107 3.76 -8.43 1.42
CA LYS A 107 4.13 -8.73 2.79
C LYS A 107 3.88 -7.57 3.73
N ASN A 108 3.63 -7.93 4.99
CA ASN A 108 3.56 -6.95 6.07
C ASN A 108 4.61 -7.26 7.15
N ALA A 109 4.93 -6.26 7.96
CA ALA A 109 5.68 -6.41 9.19
C ALA A 109 5.15 -5.45 10.25
N ILE A 110 5.24 -5.84 11.52
CA ILE A 110 4.93 -4.99 12.64
C ILE A 110 6.22 -4.73 13.41
N VAL A 111 6.60 -3.46 13.57
CA VAL A 111 7.89 -3.11 14.17
C VAL A 111 7.72 -2.01 15.21
N ALA A 112 8.46 -2.13 16.32
CA ALA A 112 8.60 -1.08 17.31
C ALA A 112 10.06 -1.02 17.77
N SER A 113 10.67 0.16 17.72
CA SER A 113 12.02 0.37 18.25
C SER A 113 11.99 0.62 19.74
N ALA A 114 13.10 0.36 20.42
CA ALA A 114 13.32 0.86 21.75
C ALA A 114 13.51 2.38 21.75
N ALA A 115 13.31 3.02 22.92
CA ALA A 115 13.54 4.44 23.11
C ALA A 115 14.98 4.82 22.73
N HIS A 116 15.18 5.99 22.12
CA HIS A 116 16.46 6.47 21.59
C HIS A 116 17.11 5.62 20.50
N HIS A 117 16.41 4.57 20.04
CA HIS A 117 16.75 3.81 18.83
C HIS A 117 15.76 4.22 17.73
N GLY A 118 16.07 3.92 16.51
CA GLY A 118 15.20 4.30 15.39
C GLY A 118 15.07 3.19 14.37
N HIS A 119 14.53 3.57 13.23
CA HIS A 119 14.27 2.67 12.11
C HIS A 119 15.04 3.15 10.89
N ARG A 120 15.45 2.21 10.05
CA ARG A 120 15.96 2.49 8.69
C ARG A 120 15.13 1.72 7.69
N ILE A 121 14.71 2.41 6.64
CA ILE A 121 14.02 1.81 5.51
C ILE A 121 14.85 2.09 4.25
N ARG A 122 15.17 1.03 3.50
CA ARG A 122 15.96 1.10 2.27
C ARG A 122 15.09 0.78 1.08
N PHE A 123 15.30 1.56 0.02
CA PHE A 123 14.63 1.50 -1.27
C PHE A 123 15.66 1.21 -2.36
N THR A 124 15.35 0.27 -3.26
CA THR A 124 16.21 -0.08 -4.39
C THR A 124 16.05 0.94 -5.51
N ALA A 125 17.16 1.29 -6.17
CA ALA A 125 17.19 2.20 -7.29
C ALA A 125 16.37 1.69 -8.49
N ASN A 126 15.66 2.62 -9.16
CA ASN A 126 14.88 2.38 -10.37
C ASN A 126 13.76 1.33 -10.25
N GLU A 127 13.41 0.94 -9.03
CA GLU A 127 12.24 0.10 -8.77
C GLU A 127 11.08 0.99 -8.29
N ARG A 128 9.89 0.80 -8.90
CA ARG A 128 8.68 1.44 -8.37
C ARG A 128 8.35 0.83 -7.03
N LEU A 129 8.06 1.68 -6.09
CA LEU A 129 7.64 1.29 -4.76
C LEU A 129 6.28 1.90 -4.45
N VAL A 130 5.34 1.04 -4.04
CA VAL A 130 4.10 1.46 -3.39
C VAL A 130 4.05 0.78 -2.02
N TYR A 131 4.12 1.60 -0.98
CA TYR A 131 4.23 1.11 0.39
C TYR A 131 3.48 2.02 1.35
N ILE A 132 2.90 1.43 2.39
CA ILE A 132 2.21 2.17 3.45
C ILE A 132 2.82 1.83 4.82
N SER A 133 2.95 2.86 5.65
CA SER A 133 3.23 2.75 7.08
C SER A 133 2.03 3.29 7.84
N LEU A 134 1.31 2.42 8.55
CA LEU A 134 0.39 2.83 9.60
C LEU A 134 1.19 2.99 10.89
N GLU A 135 1.11 4.15 11.48
CA GLU A 135 1.81 4.49 12.73
C GLU A 135 0.83 4.57 13.88
N LEU A 136 1.20 3.99 15.03
CA LEU A 136 0.38 3.95 16.22
C LEU A 136 1.18 4.51 17.41
N ASP A 137 0.74 5.67 17.92
CA ASP A 137 1.19 6.21 19.21
C ASP A 137 0.54 5.41 20.34
N ARG A 138 1.33 4.59 21.03
CA ARG A 138 0.85 3.70 22.09
C ARG A 138 0.18 4.46 23.23
N ARG A 139 0.66 5.65 23.60
CA ARG A 139 0.12 6.45 24.72
C ARG A 139 -1.27 7.00 24.38
N LYS A 140 -1.43 7.57 23.18
CA LYS A 140 -2.72 8.09 22.73
C LYS A 140 -3.72 6.98 22.47
N PHE A 141 -3.26 5.86 21.92
CA PHE A 141 -4.14 4.75 21.55
C PHE A 141 -4.67 3.96 22.74
N GLN A 142 -3.97 3.98 23.91
CA GLN A 142 -4.45 3.31 25.11
C GLN A 142 -5.86 3.75 25.54
N SER A 143 -6.22 5.01 25.35
CA SER A 143 -7.56 5.51 25.65
C SER A 143 -8.68 4.86 24.83
N LYS A 144 -8.36 4.19 23.72
CA LYS A 144 -9.30 3.45 22.88
C LYS A 144 -9.52 2.00 23.32
N ILE A 145 -8.66 1.47 24.22
CA ILE A 145 -8.77 0.10 24.72
C ILE A 145 -9.70 0.14 25.93
N LEU A 146 -11.00 -0.01 25.68
CA LEU A 146 -12.06 0.11 26.71
C LEU A 146 -12.30 -1.18 27.51
N CYS A 147 -11.69 -2.30 27.09
CA CYS A 147 -11.84 -3.59 27.75
C CYS A 147 -10.50 -4.33 27.76
N GLU A 148 -10.30 -5.20 28.77
CA GLU A 148 -9.13 -6.05 28.77
C GLU A 148 -9.18 -7.01 27.56
N PRO A 149 -8.14 -7.02 26.71
CA PRO A 149 -8.11 -7.87 25.54
C PRO A 149 -7.79 -9.33 25.94
N VAL A 150 -8.80 -10.03 26.46
CA VAL A 150 -8.67 -11.41 26.97
C VAL A 150 -8.19 -12.38 25.87
N THR A 151 -8.46 -12.08 24.63
CA THR A 151 -8.17 -12.96 23.46
C THR A 151 -6.89 -12.58 22.72
N ILE A 152 -6.24 -11.47 23.08
CA ILE A 152 -5.05 -10.99 22.36
C ILE A 152 -3.79 -11.68 22.91
N ALA A 153 -2.90 -12.10 22.03
CA ALA A 153 -1.63 -12.72 22.38
C ALA A 153 -0.82 -11.84 23.36
N LYS A 154 -0.16 -12.50 24.30
CA LYS A 154 0.64 -11.81 25.33
C LYS A 154 1.68 -10.85 24.75
N SER A 155 2.40 -11.29 23.70
CA SER A 155 3.41 -10.47 23.02
C SER A 155 2.84 -9.16 22.45
N TRP A 156 1.62 -9.20 21.93
CA TRP A 156 0.92 -8.01 21.46
C TRP A 156 0.55 -7.07 22.60
N ARG A 157 0.00 -7.62 23.68
CA ARG A 157 -0.35 -6.88 24.89
C ARG A 157 0.87 -6.20 25.51
N ASP A 158 1.98 -6.95 25.63
CA ASP A 158 3.23 -6.46 26.17
C ASP A 158 3.80 -5.31 25.31
N MET A 159 3.73 -5.43 23.97
CA MET A 159 4.17 -4.40 23.05
C MET A 159 3.30 -3.13 23.12
N LEU A 160 1.97 -3.26 23.20
CA LEU A 160 1.07 -2.10 23.36
C LEU A 160 1.23 -1.41 24.70
N ASN A 161 1.45 -2.16 25.77
CA ASN A 161 1.62 -1.64 27.12
C ASN A 161 3.02 -1.06 27.38
N ASP A 162 3.98 -1.34 26.50
CA ASP A 162 5.33 -0.76 26.58
C ASP A 162 5.33 0.70 26.09
N ILE A 163 4.63 1.57 26.83
CA ILE A 163 4.51 3.01 26.52
C ILE A 163 5.82 3.79 26.67
N THR A 164 6.83 3.18 27.27
CA THR A 164 8.16 3.75 27.46
C THR A 164 9.16 3.22 26.43
N ALA A 165 8.72 2.32 25.54
CA ALA A 165 9.52 1.70 24.49
C ALA A 165 10.83 1.09 25.02
N LYS A 166 10.75 0.22 26.03
CA LYS A 166 11.91 -0.48 26.59
C LYS A 166 12.39 -1.60 25.68
N ASN A 167 11.48 -2.20 24.92
CA ASN A 167 11.74 -3.39 24.15
C ASN A 167 11.61 -3.14 22.64
N VAL A 168 12.50 -3.77 21.89
CA VAL A 168 12.37 -3.88 20.43
C VAL A 168 11.34 -4.95 20.12
N PHE A 169 10.48 -4.70 19.14
CA PHE A 169 9.51 -5.66 18.64
C PHE A 169 9.62 -5.75 17.12
N TYR A 170 9.73 -6.96 16.60
CA TYR A 170 9.69 -7.25 15.17
C TYR A 170 8.86 -8.51 14.91
N HIS A 171 7.83 -8.38 14.08
CA HIS A 171 7.06 -9.50 13.57
C HIS A 171 7.14 -9.51 12.04
N ASP A 172 7.63 -10.60 11.45
CA ASP A 172 7.61 -10.84 10.01
C ASP A 172 6.27 -11.46 9.64
N GLY A 173 5.34 -10.63 9.24
CA GLY A 173 4.00 -11.07 8.86
C GLY A 173 3.97 -11.77 7.51
N PHE A 174 2.88 -12.48 7.26
CA PHE A 174 2.64 -13.15 5.99
C PHE A 174 2.07 -12.20 4.94
N TYR A 175 1.91 -12.72 3.73
CA TYR A 175 1.30 -12.01 2.62
C TYR A 175 -0.18 -11.68 2.90
N SER A 176 -0.63 -10.48 2.57
CA SER A 176 -1.99 -10.04 2.78
C SER A 176 -2.54 -9.29 1.57
N LEU A 177 -3.21 -10.01 0.69
CA LEU A 177 -3.89 -9.37 -0.44
C LEU A 177 -5.14 -8.58 0.00
N ALA A 178 -5.72 -8.94 1.16
CA ALA A 178 -6.80 -8.16 1.76
C ALA A 178 -6.34 -6.73 2.12
N LEU A 179 -5.10 -6.56 2.61
CA LEU A 179 -4.51 -5.23 2.82
C LEU A 179 -4.36 -4.46 1.51
N SER A 180 -3.89 -5.12 0.44
CA SER A 180 -3.77 -4.47 -0.89
C SER A 180 -5.11 -3.95 -1.39
N ASN A 181 -6.20 -4.70 -1.23
CA ASN A 181 -7.54 -4.25 -1.61
C ASN A 181 -8.02 -3.02 -0.80
N ILE A 182 -7.76 -3.02 0.52
CA ILE A 182 -8.13 -1.87 1.38
C ILE A 182 -7.35 -0.62 0.96
N ILE A 183 -6.06 -0.77 0.68
CA ILE A 183 -5.20 0.36 0.32
C ILE A 183 -5.46 0.81 -1.13
N GLY A 184 -5.92 -0.09 -2.01
CA GLY A 184 -6.38 0.26 -3.36
C GLY A 184 -7.53 1.29 -3.38
N GLU A 185 -8.22 1.49 -2.24
CA GLU A 185 -9.21 2.55 -2.07
C GLU A 185 -8.61 3.93 -1.70
N TRP A 186 -7.26 4.08 -1.63
CA TRP A 186 -6.57 5.31 -1.19
C TRP A 186 -7.03 6.57 -1.94
N ASP A 187 -7.22 6.48 -3.25
CA ASP A 187 -7.62 7.59 -4.12
C ASP A 187 -9.11 7.57 -4.49
N LYS A 188 -9.96 6.93 -3.67
CA LYS A 188 -11.41 6.84 -3.90
C LYS A 188 -12.09 8.20 -3.92
N TYR A 189 -11.61 9.15 -3.12
CA TYR A 189 -12.12 10.52 -3.05
C TYR A 189 -11.05 11.49 -3.57
N SER A 190 -11.50 12.56 -4.23
CA SER A 190 -10.63 13.58 -4.81
C SER A 190 -9.83 14.35 -3.75
N GLU A 191 -8.70 14.90 -4.15
CA GLU A 191 -7.95 15.84 -3.30
C GLU A 191 -8.81 17.07 -3.00
N GLY A 192 -8.84 17.48 -1.71
CA GLY A 192 -9.68 18.59 -1.25
C GLY A 192 -11.10 18.21 -0.82
N ASP A 193 -11.53 16.97 -1.05
CA ASP A 193 -12.77 16.46 -0.50
C ASP A 193 -12.58 16.12 0.99
N TRP A 194 -13.40 16.71 1.86
CA TRP A 194 -13.35 16.42 3.30
C TRP A 194 -13.68 14.96 3.64
N LEU A 195 -14.47 14.28 2.79
CA LEU A 195 -14.74 12.85 2.92
C LEU A 195 -13.47 11.99 2.78
N ARG A 196 -12.45 12.50 2.06
CA ARG A 196 -11.16 11.81 1.92
C ARG A 196 -10.49 11.57 3.26
N THR A 197 -10.48 12.56 4.14
CA THR A 197 -9.89 12.45 5.48
C THR A 197 -10.59 11.38 6.31
N LEU A 198 -11.93 11.40 6.36
CA LEU A 198 -12.72 10.37 7.05
C LEU A 198 -12.51 8.98 6.46
N HIS A 199 -12.42 8.90 5.14
CA HIS A 199 -12.16 7.65 4.44
C HIS A 199 -10.78 7.07 4.79
N LEU A 200 -9.74 7.91 4.79
CA LEU A 200 -8.38 7.49 5.16
C LEU A 200 -8.29 7.05 6.63
N GLU A 201 -9.03 7.70 7.53
CA GLU A 201 -9.13 7.26 8.93
C GLU A 201 -9.81 5.88 9.03
N ALA A 202 -10.89 5.66 8.28
CA ALA A 202 -11.54 4.35 8.20
C ALA A 202 -10.59 3.27 7.61
N ILE A 203 -9.77 3.61 6.61
CA ILE A 203 -8.72 2.74 6.07
C ILE A 203 -7.70 2.40 7.15
N ALA A 204 -7.23 3.38 7.94
CA ALA A 204 -6.28 3.16 9.02
C ALA A 204 -6.80 2.13 10.04
N TYR A 205 -8.05 2.25 10.48
CA TYR A 205 -8.67 1.26 11.37
C TYR A 205 -8.81 -0.11 10.72
N LYS A 206 -9.23 -0.20 9.45
CA LYS A 206 -9.32 -1.48 8.72
C LYS A 206 -7.95 -2.17 8.63
N ILE A 207 -6.89 -1.43 8.30
CA ILE A 207 -5.51 -1.94 8.26
C ILE A 207 -5.10 -2.46 9.64
N LEU A 208 -5.34 -1.68 10.70
CA LEU A 208 -4.97 -2.05 12.06
C LEU A 208 -5.65 -3.36 12.48
N VAL A 209 -6.98 -3.44 12.34
CA VAL A 209 -7.76 -4.64 12.70
C VAL A 209 -7.27 -5.86 11.91
N LEU A 210 -7.06 -5.72 10.61
CA LEU A 210 -6.63 -6.82 9.77
C LEU A 210 -5.22 -7.31 10.14
N GLN A 211 -4.27 -6.42 10.39
CA GLN A 211 -2.91 -6.81 10.76
C GLN A 211 -2.84 -7.43 12.17
N ILE A 212 -3.64 -6.95 13.11
CA ILE A 212 -3.75 -7.57 14.46
C ILE A 212 -4.34 -8.97 14.34
N THR A 213 -5.41 -9.13 13.58
CA THR A 213 -6.05 -10.44 13.36
C THR A 213 -5.07 -11.41 12.71
N GLN A 214 -4.37 -10.97 11.68
CA GLN A 214 -3.36 -11.79 11.00
C GLN A 214 -2.21 -12.18 11.93
N PHE A 215 -1.70 -11.25 12.73
CA PHE A 215 -0.68 -11.54 13.75
C PHE A 215 -1.13 -12.64 14.72
N GLN A 216 -2.38 -12.60 15.18
CA GLN A 216 -2.93 -13.64 16.06
C GLN A 216 -3.00 -15.02 15.36
N ASP A 217 -3.37 -15.03 14.09
CA ASP A 217 -3.44 -16.27 13.30
C ASP A 217 -2.04 -16.82 12.99
N ASP A 218 -1.06 -15.96 12.76
CA ASP A 218 0.33 -16.33 12.55
C ASP A 218 0.89 -17.03 13.80
N LEU A 219 0.61 -16.54 15.00
CA LEU A 219 1.03 -17.15 16.25
C LEU A 219 0.39 -18.52 16.53
N LYS A 220 -0.86 -18.73 16.08
CA LYS A 220 -1.54 -20.05 16.20
C LYS A 220 -1.02 -21.08 15.20
N SER A 221 -0.35 -20.63 14.15
CA SER A 221 0.04 -21.45 12.98
C SER A 221 1.49 -21.95 13.05
N GLU A 222 2.15 -21.91 14.21
CA GLU A 222 3.53 -22.38 14.37
C GLU A 222 3.65 -23.87 13.98
N GLY A 223 4.46 -24.14 12.93
CA GLY A 223 4.79 -25.48 12.46
C GLY A 223 4.55 -25.73 10.97
N THR A 224 4.36 -27.00 10.58
CA THR A 224 4.28 -27.50 9.20
C THR A 224 3.20 -26.81 8.34
N LYS A 225 2.08 -26.35 8.94
CA LYS A 225 1.02 -25.63 8.23
C LYS A 225 1.48 -24.26 7.73
N THR A 226 2.40 -23.61 8.40
CA THR A 226 2.96 -22.31 8.03
C THR A 226 3.81 -22.39 6.76
N MET A 227 4.61 -23.45 6.62
CA MET A 227 5.43 -23.67 5.41
C MET A 227 4.58 -24.00 4.18
N LEU A 228 3.53 -24.79 4.32
CA LEU A 228 2.59 -25.13 3.25
C LEU A 228 1.83 -23.87 2.79
N ARG A 229 1.31 -23.09 3.72
CA ARG A 229 0.63 -21.82 3.42
C ARG A 229 1.57 -20.81 2.72
N LYS A 230 2.83 -20.74 3.13
CA LYS A 230 3.83 -19.88 2.49
C LYS A 230 4.12 -20.31 1.05
N SER A 231 4.24 -21.61 0.79
CA SER A 231 4.42 -22.15 -0.56
C SER A 231 3.20 -21.86 -1.45
N GLU A 232 1.99 -22.14 -0.94
CA GLU A 232 0.74 -21.90 -1.66
C GLU A 232 0.54 -20.41 -1.93
N MET A 233 0.86 -19.54 -0.97
CA MET A 233 0.82 -18.10 -1.16
C MET A 233 1.79 -17.63 -2.25
N ASN A 234 3.03 -18.14 -2.27
CA ASN A 234 3.98 -17.82 -3.32
C ASN A 234 3.49 -18.24 -4.70
N GLN A 235 2.79 -19.39 -4.81
CA GLN A 235 2.18 -19.82 -6.06
C GLN A 235 1.04 -18.88 -6.48
N MET A 236 0.20 -18.42 -5.54
CA MET A 236 -0.85 -17.44 -5.82
C MET A 236 -0.27 -16.10 -6.28
N LEU A 237 0.78 -15.61 -5.61
CA LEU A 237 1.45 -14.36 -6.00
C LEU A 237 2.07 -14.45 -7.40
N LYS A 238 2.68 -15.58 -7.74
CA LYS A 238 3.17 -15.81 -9.11
C LYS A 238 2.04 -15.81 -10.14
N ALA A 239 0.90 -16.44 -9.80
CA ALA A 239 -0.27 -16.42 -10.70
C ALA A 239 -0.81 -15.00 -10.88
N ILE A 240 -0.85 -14.19 -9.83
CA ILE A 240 -1.25 -12.78 -9.89
C ILE A 240 -0.29 -11.99 -10.78
N SER A 241 1.04 -12.14 -10.61
CA SER A 241 2.05 -11.50 -11.49
C SER A 241 1.85 -11.88 -12.96
N ILE A 242 1.67 -13.17 -13.25
CA ILE A 242 1.40 -13.64 -14.61
C ILE A 242 0.17 -12.94 -15.21
N ILE A 243 -0.90 -12.79 -14.44
CA ILE A 243 -2.12 -12.12 -14.89
C ILE A 243 -1.87 -10.63 -15.14
N GLU A 244 -1.23 -9.93 -14.19
CA GLU A 244 -0.98 -8.49 -14.28
C GLU A 244 -0.04 -8.12 -15.43
N GLU A 245 0.94 -8.96 -15.73
CA GLU A 245 1.94 -8.75 -16.79
C GLU A 245 1.42 -9.10 -18.20
N ASN A 246 0.37 -9.92 -18.32
CA ASN A 246 -0.10 -10.46 -19.60
C ASN A 246 -1.57 -10.17 -19.90
N LEU A 247 -2.12 -9.03 -19.45
CA LEU A 247 -3.56 -8.73 -19.59
C LEU A 247 -4.06 -8.72 -21.05
N GLU A 248 -3.22 -8.37 -22.02
CA GLU A 248 -3.54 -8.35 -23.46
C GLU A 248 -3.71 -9.76 -24.01
N ASP A 249 -2.70 -10.60 -23.81
CA ASP A 249 -2.67 -12.00 -24.30
C ASP A 249 -2.50 -12.96 -23.12
N LEU A 250 -3.57 -13.05 -22.31
CA LEU A 250 -3.56 -13.79 -21.08
C LEU A 250 -3.63 -15.30 -21.33
N PRO A 251 -2.72 -16.10 -20.78
CA PRO A 251 -2.83 -17.56 -20.77
C PRO A 251 -4.14 -18.04 -20.13
N THR A 252 -4.58 -19.22 -20.49
CA THR A 252 -5.75 -19.85 -19.86
C THR A 252 -5.54 -20.09 -18.36
N ILE A 253 -6.62 -20.23 -17.62
CA ILE A 253 -6.53 -20.52 -16.16
C ILE A 253 -5.76 -21.81 -15.90
N GLU A 254 -5.93 -22.79 -16.75
CA GLU A 254 -5.24 -24.09 -16.72
C GLU A 254 -3.73 -23.92 -16.93
N GLU A 255 -3.32 -23.10 -17.91
CA GLU A 255 -1.91 -22.79 -18.18
C GLU A 255 -1.28 -21.99 -17.05
N ILE A 256 -1.97 -20.96 -16.53
CA ILE A 256 -1.52 -20.21 -15.36
C ILE A 256 -1.32 -21.14 -14.17
N ALA A 257 -2.30 -21.99 -13.87
CA ALA A 257 -2.22 -22.94 -12.77
C ALA A 257 -1.04 -23.90 -12.93
N ALA A 258 -0.86 -24.48 -14.11
CA ALA A 258 0.26 -25.38 -14.40
C ALA A 258 1.62 -24.66 -14.24
N THR A 259 1.75 -23.42 -14.72
CA THR A 259 2.99 -22.63 -14.60
C THR A 259 3.41 -22.40 -13.16
N VAL A 260 2.43 -22.24 -12.25
CA VAL A 260 2.72 -22.02 -10.82
C VAL A 260 2.72 -23.32 -10.00
N GLY A 261 2.58 -24.50 -10.64
CA GLY A 261 2.59 -25.80 -9.99
C GLY A 261 1.30 -26.14 -9.24
N LEU A 262 0.16 -25.62 -9.73
CA LEU A 262 -1.19 -25.89 -9.20
C LEU A 262 -2.07 -26.52 -10.27
N ASN A 263 -3.23 -27.04 -9.86
CA ASN A 263 -4.34 -27.28 -10.79
C ASN A 263 -5.33 -26.11 -10.74
N ALA A 264 -6.19 -26.00 -11.77
CA ALA A 264 -7.15 -24.90 -11.91
C ALA A 264 -8.09 -24.77 -10.69
N ASN A 265 -8.52 -25.88 -10.09
CA ASN A 265 -9.40 -25.87 -8.93
C ASN A 265 -8.71 -25.27 -7.70
N LYS A 266 -7.45 -25.65 -7.42
CA LYS A 266 -6.66 -25.08 -6.33
C LYS A 266 -6.38 -23.59 -6.57
N LEU A 267 -6.11 -23.19 -7.81
CA LEU A 267 -5.94 -21.79 -8.16
C LEU A 267 -7.23 -21.00 -7.89
N GLN A 268 -8.38 -21.48 -8.36
CA GLN A 268 -9.68 -20.84 -8.11
C GLN A 268 -10.01 -20.76 -6.61
N GLN A 269 -9.76 -21.83 -5.86
CA GLN A 269 -9.99 -21.86 -4.42
C GLN A 269 -9.07 -20.88 -3.71
N GLY A 270 -7.78 -20.84 -4.03
CA GLY A 270 -6.83 -19.88 -3.46
C GLY A 270 -7.21 -18.43 -3.73
N PHE A 271 -7.64 -18.10 -4.95
CA PHE A 271 -8.14 -16.76 -5.27
C PHE A 271 -9.38 -16.39 -4.44
N LYS A 272 -10.33 -17.32 -4.24
CA LYS A 272 -11.50 -17.09 -3.38
C LYS A 272 -11.12 -16.88 -1.92
N GLU A 273 -10.21 -17.71 -1.37
CA GLU A 273 -9.80 -17.64 0.03
C GLU A 273 -8.96 -16.39 0.31
N ILE A 274 -8.05 -16.02 -0.60
CA ILE A 274 -7.08 -14.95 -0.40
C ILE A 274 -7.63 -13.60 -0.85
N LEU A 275 -8.34 -13.55 -1.99
CA LEU A 275 -8.84 -12.32 -2.62
C LEU A 275 -10.35 -12.12 -2.48
N GLY A 276 -11.09 -13.10 -1.96
CA GLY A 276 -12.55 -13.07 -1.90
C GLY A 276 -13.23 -13.12 -3.28
N LYS A 277 -12.50 -13.41 -4.35
CA LYS A 277 -13.03 -13.37 -5.73
C LYS A 277 -12.47 -14.49 -6.60
N THR A 278 -13.15 -14.82 -7.69
CA THR A 278 -12.65 -15.80 -8.67
C THR A 278 -11.51 -15.22 -9.49
N VAL A 279 -10.71 -16.09 -10.13
CA VAL A 279 -9.64 -15.68 -11.06
C VAL A 279 -10.20 -14.78 -12.17
N ASN A 280 -11.34 -15.14 -12.77
CA ASN A 280 -11.97 -14.34 -13.82
C ASN A 280 -12.42 -12.95 -13.35
N ASN A 281 -12.94 -12.85 -12.13
CA ASN A 281 -13.33 -11.55 -11.55
C ASN A 281 -12.09 -10.69 -11.31
N PHE A 282 -11.00 -11.28 -10.83
CA PHE A 282 -9.73 -10.58 -10.67
C PHE A 282 -9.17 -10.06 -12.01
N ILE A 283 -9.16 -10.90 -13.05
CA ILE A 283 -8.74 -10.50 -14.40
C ILE A 283 -9.60 -9.33 -14.91
N THR A 284 -10.93 -9.43 -14.76
CA THR A 284 -11.86 -8.38 -15.19
C THR A 284 -11.56 -7.05 -14.48
N GLU A 285 -11.38 -7.10 -13.17
CA GLU A 285 -11.04 -5.92 -12.36
C GLU A 285 -9.73 -5.28 -12.82
N LYS A 286 -8.66 -6.08 -12.98
CA LYS A 286 -7.36 -5.57 -13.44
C LYS A 286 -7.41 -4.97 -14.85
N ARG A 287 -8.15 -5.56 -15.76
CA ARG A 287 -8.40 -5.01 -17.10
C ARG A 287 -9.11 -3.66 -17.02
N LEU A 288 -10.14 -3.53 -16.18
CA LEU A 288 -10.87 -2.28 -16.01
C LEU A 288 -10.04 -1.21 -15.31
N GLU A 289 -9.25 -1.55 -14.28
CA GLU A 289 -8.29 -0.64 -13.65
C GLU A 289 -7.28 -0.10 -14.69
N ASN A 290 -6.67 -0.97 -15.47
CA ASN A 290 -5.73 -0.58 -16.52
C ASN A 290 -6.40 0.30 -17.59
N SER A 291 -7.63 -0.03 -17.99
CA SER A 291 -8.39 0.80 -18.93
C SER A 291 -8.63 2.21 -18.39
N ARG A 292 -8.95 2.33 -17.12
CA ARG A 292 -9.14 3.63 -16.44
C ARG A 292 -7.86 4.47 -16.49
N MET A 293 -6.71 3.85 -16.20
CA MET A 293 -5.42 4.53 -16.27
C MET A 293 -5.07 4.97 -17.70
N LEU A 294 -5.33 4.14 -18.70
CA LEU A 294 -5.12 4.48 -20.11
C LEU A 294 -6.06 5.61 -20.59
N LEU A 295 -7.31 5.62 -20.12
CA LEU A 295 -8.29 6.67 -20.45
C LEU A 295 -7.87 8.04 -19.90
N ILE A 296 -7.20 8.09 -18.74
CA ILE A 296 -6.74 9.32 -18.09
C ILE A 296 -5.42 9.79 -18.70
N ASN A 297 -4.46 8.88 -18.91
CA ASN A 297 -3.07 9.24 -19.14
C ASN A 297 -2.65 9.18 -20.63
N THR A 298 -3.55 8.75 -21.53
CA THR A 298 -3.22 8.59 -22.96
C THR A 298 -4.34 9.05 -23.88
N ASP A 299 -3.97 9.38 -25.12
CA ASP A 299 -4.92 9.70 -26.19
C ASP A 299 -5.31 8.49 -27.06
N TYR A 300 -5.03 7.27 -26.59
CA TYR A 300 -5.38 6.06 -27.32
C TYR A 300 -6.88 5.98 -27.60
N THR A 301 -7.24 5.51 -28.81
CA THR A 301 -8.65 5.29 -29.14
C THR A 301 -9.27 4.24 -28.22
N LEU A 302 -10.58 4.29 -28.03
CA LEU A 302 -11.28 3.27 -27.23
C LEU A 302 -11.07 1.85 -27.80
N SER A 303 -10.94 1.72 -29.10
CA SER A 303 -10.61 0.45 -29.75
C SER A 303 -9.21 -0.04 -29.38
N ALA A 304 -8.21 0.85 -29.41
CA ALA A 304 -6.84 0.53 -29.00
C ALA A 304 -6.79 0.11 -27.52
N ILE A 305 -7.46 0.86 -26.65
CA ILE A 305 -7.55 0.50 -25.21
C ILE A 305 -8.21 -0.87 -25.06
N THR A 306 -9.32 -1.14 -25.76
CA THR A 306 -10.01 -2.44 -25.71
C THR A 306 -9.07 -3.60 -26.04
N SER A 307 -8.21 -3.44 -27.05
CA SER A 307 -7.20 -4.43 -27.44
C SER A 307 -6.13 -4.59 -26.36
N ILE A 308 -5.50 -3.48 -25.92
CA ILE A 308 -4.43 -3.48 -24.93
C ILE A 308 -4.83 -4.17 -23.61
N ILE A 309 -6.09 -4.01 -23.21
CA ILE A 309 -6.60 -4.67 -21.99
C ILE A 309 -7.12 -6.10 -22.25
N GLY A 310 -6.96 -6.64 -23.46
CA GLY A 310 -7.29 -8.01 -23.82
C GLY A 310 -8.78 -8.32 -23.99
N TYR A 311 -9.62 -7.31 -24.28
CA TYR A 311 -11.01 -7.57 -24.65
C TYR A 311 -11.16 -7.67 -26.19
N LYS A 312 -11.89 -8.70 -26.63
CA LYS A 312 -12.22 -8.90 -28.05
C LYS A 312 -13.41 -8.08 -28.52
N SER A 313 -14.23 -7.55 -27.62
CA SER A 313 -15.46 -6.80 -27.93
C SER A 313 -15.48 -5.47 -27.20
N HIS A 314 -15.52 -4.38 -27.97
CA HIS A 314 -15.67 -3.02 -27.47
C HIS A 314 -17.00 -2.83 -26.71
N SER A 315 -18.09 -3.43 -27.20
CA SER A 315 -19.40 -3.34 -26.55
C SER A 315 -19.40 -4.04 -25.19
N TYR A 316 -18.74 -5.20 -25.09
CA TYR A 316 -18.60 -5.91 -23.82
C TYR A 316 -17.73 -5.13 -22.83
N PHE A 317 -16.60 -4.58 -23.27
CA PHE A 317 -15.77 -3.70 -22.48
C PHE A 317 -16.55 -2.51 -21.96
N SER A 318 -17.23 -1.77 -22.83
CA SER A 318 -17.99 -0.58 -22.46
C SER A 318 -19.09 -0.88 -21.43
N LYS A 319 -19.79 -2.01 -21.60
CA LYS A 319 -20.77 -2.49 -20.63
C LYS A 319 -20.14 -2.78 -19.27
N LYS A 320 -19.04 -3.53 -19.24
CA LYS A 320 -18.33 -3.86 -17.99
C LYS A 320 -17.76 -2.65 -17.29
N PHE A 321 -17.21 -1.70 -18.04
CA PHE A 321 -16.71 -0.43 -17.51
C PHE A 321 -17.85 0.38 -16.87
N GLN A 322 -19.01 0.48 -17.56
CA GLN A 322 -20.17 1.19 -17.05
C GLN A 322 -20.77 0.51 -15.80
N GLU A 323 -20.85 -0.82 -15.77
CA GLU A 323 -21.28 -1.58 -14.60
C GLU A 323 -20.39 -1.30 -13.38
N THR A 324 -19.07 -1.07 -13.59
CA THR A 324 -18.10 -0.87 -12.51
C THR A 324 -17.96 0.59 -12.08
N TYR A 325 -17.95 1.53 -13.02
CA TYR A 325 -17.65 2.95 -12.76
C TYR A 325 -18.86 3.89 -12.93
N GLY A 326 -20.02 3.36 -13.31
CA GLY A 326 -21.25 4.13 -13.49
C GLY A 326 -21.31 4.98 -14.77
N LEU A 327 -20.24 5.07 -15.54
CA LEU A 327 -20.11 5.89 -16.76
C LEU A 327 -19.57 5.07 -17.92
N LEU A 328 -19.93 5.45 -19.14
CA LEU A 328 -19.27 4.89 -20.32
C LEU A 328 -17.79 5.33 -20.41
N PRO A 329 -16.88 4.52 -20.99
CA PRO A 329 -15.48 4.89 -21.15
C PRO A 329 -15.27 6.25 -21.82
N SER A 330 -16.11 6.58 -22.83
CA SER A 330 -16.06 7.87 -23.54
C SER A 330 -16.47 9.06 -22.66
N GLU A 331 -17.46 8.87 -21.81
CA GLU A 331 -17.92 9.89 -20.85
C GLU A 331 -16.87 10.10 -19.77
N PHE A 332 -16.34 9.00 -19.23
CA PHE A 332 -15.28 9.02 -18.23
C PHE A 332 -14.05 9.80 -18.71
N ARG A 333 -13.58 9.56 -19.96
CA ARG A 333 -12.47 10.31 -20.56
C ARG A 333 -12.75 11.80 -20.66
N LYS A 334 -13.94 12.19 -21.13
CA LYS A 334 -14.33 13.61 -21.25
C LYS A 334 -14.31 14.34 -19.90
N ILE A 335 -14.75 13.67 -18.84
CA ILE A 335 -14.75 14.23 -17.48
C ILE A 335 -13.32 14.37 -16.98
N SER A 336 -12.51 13.31 -17.10
CA SER A 336 -11.12 13.32 -16.64
C SER A 336 -10.26 14.38 -17.34
N GLN A 337 -10.47 14.59 -18.64
CA GLN A 337 -9.78 15.64 -19.41
C GLN A 337 -10.24 17.06 -19.05
N ARG A 338 -11.50 17.24 -18.63
CA ARG A 338 -12.00 18.57 -18.18
C ARG A 338 -11.48 18.96 -16.79
N THR A 339 -11.08 17.99 -15.97
CA THR A 339 -10.53 18.26 -14.64
C THR A 339 -9.05 18.69 -14.69
N THR A 340 -8.38 18.53 -15.84
CA THR A 340 -7.07 19.11 -16.16
C THR A 340 -7.19 20.49 -16.80
N VAL A 341 -8.07 21.37 -16.27
CA VAL A 341 -8.13 22.77 -16.72
C VAL A 341 -6.85 23.47 -16.30
N HIS A 342 -6.11 23.97 -17.27
CA HIS A 342 -4.88 24.75 -17.08
C HIS A 342 -5.19 26.01 -16.22
N PRO A 343 -4.27 26.41 -15.31
CA PRO A 343 -4.42 27.62 -14.50
C PRO A 343 -4.63 28.92 -15.29
N ASP A 344 -4.41 28.90 -16.60
CA ASP A 344 -4.53 30.10 -17.47
C ASP A 344 -5.97 30.41 -17.92
N ASP A 345 -6.95 29.50 -17.71
CA ASP A 345 -8.35 29.75 -18.08
C ASP A 345 -9.11 30.64 -17.08
N PHE A 346 -8.54 30.93 -15.91
CA PHE A 346 -9.11 31.84 -14.92
C PHE A 346 -8.73 33.34 -15.12
N LYS A 347 -7.95 33.68 -16.18
CA LYS A 347 -7.55 35.09 -16.46
C LYS A 347 -8.46 35.82 -17.44
N LYS A 348 -9.59 35.26 -17.84
CA LYS A 348 -10.56 35.93 -18.71
C LYS A 348 -11.97 35.87 -18.13
N SER A 349 -12.20 36.57 -17.04
CA SER A 349 -13.53 37.06 -16.65
C SER A 349 -13.34 38.19 -15.63
#